data_137caa4f8af12d45d6ba1bf376d93085
#
_entry.id   137caa4f8af12d45d6ba1bf376d93085
#
_cell.length_a   1.000
_cell.length_b   1.000
_cell.length_c   1.000
_cell.angle_alpha   90.00
_cell.angle_beta   90.00
_cell.angle_gamma   90.00
#
_symmetry.space_group_name_H-M   'P 1'
#
loop_
_entity.id
_entity.type
_entity.pdbx_description
1 polymer ?
#
loop_
_entity_poly.entity_id
_entity_poly.type
_entity_poly.pdbx_seq_one_letter_code
_entity_poly.pdbx_strand_id
1 'polypeptide(L)'
;VGLTVRAAGSGKKVLFYQFLKDNSSSERNILEKVPGITLVRGREMQKFTFQMNEQELDELRIYNNEMLDKLFEMAKDYDMLVMDESVYAIKSNLLDEEKLITHLEEKPVGLEVVLAGRNPSQKLMDHADYVSEIQKVKHPFDHGVSSRVGIEL
;
A
#
# COMPACT_ATOMS: atom_id res chain seq x y z
N VAL A 1 5.24 -7.36 0.61
CA VAL A 1 6.58 -7.64 0.04
C VAL A 1 6.67 -9.10 -0.44
N GLY A 2 6.42 -10.11 0.40
CA GLY A 2 6.61 -11.52 0.02
C GLY A 2 5.81 -11.96 -1.21
N LEU A 3 4.52 -11.58 -1.31
CA LEU A 3 3.70 -11.88 -2.49
C LEU A 3 4.20 -11.16 -3.74
N THR A 4 4.66 -9.91 -3.61
CA THR A 4 5.29 -9.12 -4.69
C THR A 4 6.48 -9.87 -5.31
N VAL A 5 7.40 -10.33 -4.46
CA VAL A 5 8.59 -11.08 -4.90
C VAL A 5 8.20 -12.43 -5.53
N ARG A 6 7.22 -13.15 -4.95
CA ARG A 6 6.73 -14.40 -5.52
C ARG A 6 6.13 -14.21 -6.92
N ALA A 7 5.30 -13.18 -7.10
CA ALA A 7 4.69 -12.88 -8.39
C ALA A 7 5.75 -12.53 -9.44
N ALA A 8 6.69 -11.65 -9.13
CA ALA A 8 7.80 -11.31 -10.03
C ALA A 8 8.67 -12.54 -10.36
N GLY A 9 8.97 -13.39 -9.37
CA GLY A 9 9.70 -14.64 -9.57
C GLY A 9 9.02 -15.66 -10.47
N SER A 10 7.68 -15.56 -10.62
CA SER A 10 6.90 -16.35 -11.59
C SER A 10 6.79 -15.71 -12.98
N GLY A 11 7.48 -14.59 -13.21
CA GLY A 11 7.47 -13.86 -14.49
C GLY A 11 6.37 -12.81 -14.62
N LYS A 12 5.58 -12.56 -13.57
CA LYS A 12 4.55 -11.51 -13.56
C LYS A 12 5.16 -10.12 -13.44
N LYS A 13 4.52 -9.15 -14.08
CA LYS A 13 4.85 -7.73 -13.92
C LYS A 13 4.07 -7.17 -12.74
N VAL A 14 4.77 -6.62 -11.76
CA VAL A 14 4.20 -6.08 -10.53
C VAL A 14 4.43 -4.58 -10.43
N LEU A 15 3.35 -3.83 -10.24
CA LEU A 15 3.37 -2.42 -9.87
C LEU A 15 3.22 -2.32 -8.36
N PHE A 16 4.13 -1.64 -7.67
CA PHE A 16 4.17 -1.55 -6.22
C PHE A 16 4.17 -0.08 -5.77
N TYR A 17 3.27 0.27 -4.86
CA TYR A 17 3.17 1.59 -4.26
C TYR A 17 2.94 1.49 -2.75
N GLN A 18 3.50 2.43 -1.99
CA GLN A 18 3.32 2.56 -0.53
C GLN A 18 2.68 3.91 -0.22
N PHE A 19 1.46 3.88 0.31
CA PHE A 19 0.81 5.06 0.85
C PHE A 19 1.48 5.50 2.17
N LEU A 20 1.39 6.78 2.49
CA LEU A 20 1.79 7.35 3.78
C LEU A 20 3.25 7.08 4.21
N LYS A 21 4.11 6.75 3.26
CA LYS A 21 5.56 6.56 3.48
C LYS A 21 6.37 7.52 2.62
N ASP A 22 7.54 7.90 3.12
CA ASP A 22 8.47 8.87 2.52
C ASP A 22 9.44 8.28 1.50
N ASN A 23 9.20 7.07 1.00
CA ASN A 23 10.07 6.30 0.12
C ASN A 23 11.37 5.79 0.77
N SER A 24 11.54 5.88 2.10
CA SER A 24 12.75 5.45 2.83
C SER A 24 12.73 4.00 3.31
N SER A 25 11.62 3.29 3.15
CA SER A 25 11.47 1.91 3.62
C SER A 25 12.54 0.97 3.05
N SER A 26 13.19 0.19 3.93
CA SER A 26 14.36 -0.63 3.59
C SER A 26 14.10 -1.67 2.49
N GLU A 27 12.89 -2.24 2.43
CA GLU A 27 12.48 -3.19 1.40
C GLU A 27 12.56 -2.63 -0.03
N ARG A 28 12.40 -1.32 -0.20
CA ARG A 28 12.50 -0.66 -1.52
C ARG A 28 13.86 -0.84 -2.16
N ASN A 29 14.93 -0.81 -1.37
CA ASN A 29 16.31 -0.97 -1.85
C ASN A 29 16.55 -2.33 -2.54
N ILE A 30 15.76 -3.34 -2.18
CA ILE A 30 15.82 -4.66 -2.82
C ILE A 30 14.79 -4.75 -3.93
N LEU A 31 13.55 -4.32 -3.71
CA LEU A 31 12.49 -4.42 -4.70
C LEU A 31 12.83 -3.68 -6.00
N GLU A 32 13.53 -2.54 -5.93
CA GLU A 32 14.02 -1.78 -7.12
C GLU A 32 14.99 -2.59 -8.00
N LYS A 33 15.63 -3.62 -7.44
CA LYS A 33 16.61 -4.47 -8.15
C LYS A 33 15.98 -5.77 -8.68
N VAL A 34 14.75 -6.07 -8.29
CA VAL A 34 14.09 -7.32 -8.72
C VAL A 34 13.46 -7.11 -10.10
N PRO A 35 13.87 -7.89 -11.11
CA PRO A 35 13.24 -7.84 -12.43
C PRO A 35 11.73 -8.10 -12.33
N GLY A 36 10.93 -7.35 -13.09
CA GLY A 36 9.49 -7.48 -13.09
C GLY A 36 8.76 -6.68 -12.00
N ILE A 37 9.47 -6.00 -11.09
CA ILE A 37 8.86 -5.09 -10.11
C ILE A 37 9.14 -3.64 -10.51
N THR A 38 8.07 -2.84 -10.60
CA THR A 38 8.14 -1.40 -10.78
C THR A 38 7.67 -0.72 -9.50
N LEU A 39 8.57 0.02 -8.86
CA LEU A 39 8.21 0.84 -7.69
C LEU A 39 7.78 2.24 -8.13
N VAL A 40 6.56 2.61 -7.79
CA VAL A 40 6.10 3.99 -7.94
C VAL A 40 6.58 4.79 -6.75
N ARG A 41 7.19 5.96 -7.03
CA ARG A 41 7.59 6.90 -5.98
C ARG A 41 6.41 7.77 -5.59
N GLY A 42 6.17 7.86 -4.29
CA GLY A 42 5.19 8.76 -3.70
C GLY A 42 5.77 10.15 -3.45
N ARG A 43 4.93 11.04 -2.91
CA ARG A 43 5.33 12.35 -2.40
C ARG A 43 6.34 12.16 -1.25
N GLU A 44 7.37 12.99 -1.22
CA GLU A 44 8.25 13.06 -0.05
C GLU A 44 7.46 13.63 1.15
N MET A 45 7.46 12.90 2.24
CA MET A 45 6.77 13.30 3.46
C MET A 45 7.80 13.76 4.50
N GLN A 46 7.74 15.03 4.88
CA GLN A 46 8.63 15.60 5.91
C GLN A 46 8.07 15.41 7.33
N LYS A 47 6.79 15.06 7.46
CA LYS A 47 6.08 14.92 8.74
C LYS A 47 5.26 13.64 8.74
N PHE A 48 5.09 13.04 9.90
CA PHE A 48 4.07 12.01 10.10
C PHE A 48 2.66 12.62 10.06
N THR A 49 1.66 11.86 9.65
CA THR A 49 0.28 12.34 9.52
C THR A 49 -0.28 12.93 10.81
N PHE A 50 0.11 12.40 11.99
CA PHE A 50 -0.31 12.94 13.29
C PHE A 50 0.32 14.30 13.66
N GLN A 51 1.29 14.78 12.88
CA GLN A 51 1.95 16.09 13.04
C GLN A 51 1.43 17.11 12.02
N MET A 52 0.54 16.71 11.11
CA MET A 52 0.00 17.56 10.06
C MET A 52 -1.20 18.36 10.56
N ASN A 53 -1.34 19.58 10.07
CA ASN A 53 -2.55 20.37 10.26
C ASN A 53 -3.65 19.96 9.25
N GLU A 54 -4.87 20.53 9.38
CA GLU A 54 -6.01 20.20 8.52
C GLU A 54 -5.72 20.46 7.03
N GLN A 55 -5.08 21.58 6.71
CA GLN A 55 -4.74 21.90 5.32
C GLN A 55 -3.74 20.90 4.72
N GLU A 56 -2.71 20.51 5.48
CA GLU A 56 -1.72 19.52 5.06
C GLU A 56 -2.36 18.13 4.85
N LEU A 57 -3.35 17.77 5.69
CA LEU A 57 -4.12 16.52 5.55
C LEU A 57 -5.03 16.56 4.33
N ASP A 58 -5.68 17.69 4.04
CA ASP A 58 -6.51 17.84 2.85
C ASP A 58 -5.69 17.77 1.56
N GLU A 59 -4.53 18.43 1.52
CA GLU A 59 -3.60 18.31 0.39
C GLU A 59 -3.11 16.87 0.20
N LEU A 60 -2.83 16.15 1.28
CA LEU A 60 -2.42 14.75 1.22
C LEU A 60 -3.56 13.86 0.74
N ARG A 61 -4.79 14.12 1.16
CA ARG A 61 -5.99 13.40 0.70
C ARG A 61 -6.20 13.57 -0.81
N ILE A 62 -6.12 14.81 -1.30
CA ILE A 62 -6.22 15.10 -2.73
C ILE A 62 -5.13 14.32 -3.49
N TYR A 63 -3.88 14.45 -3.07
CA TYR A 63 -2.76 13.77 -3.68
C TYR A 63 -2.92 12.24 -3.72
N ASN A 64 -3.35 11.62 -2.62
CA ASN A 64 -3.55 10.17 -2.54
C ASN A 64 -4.65 9.70 -3.50
N ASN A 65 -5.73 10.46 -3.65
CA ASN A 65 -6.83 10.12 -4.56
C ASN A 65 -6.45 10.29 -6.03
N GLU A 66 -5.65 11.29 -6.37
CA GLU A 66 -5.05 11.44 -7.71
C GLU A 66 -4.04 10.31 -8.00
N MET A 67 -3.25 9.94 -6.99
CA MET A 67 -2.32 8.81 -7.10
C MET A 67 -3.06 7.49 -7.30
N LEU A 68 -4.19 7.27 -6.65
CA LEU A 68 -5.04 6.09 -6.85
C LEU A 68 -5.45 5.96 -8.32
N ASP A 69 -5.97 7.02 -8.94
CA ASP A 69 -6.34 7.03 -10.36
C ASP A 69 -5.14 6.68 -11.24
N LYS A 70 -4.00 7.31 -10.97
CA LYS A 70 -2.76 7.07 -11.70
C LYS A 70 -2.27 5.63 -11.59
N LEU A 71 -2.37 5.03 -10.40
CA LEU A 71 -1.96 3.64 -10.17
C LEU A 71 -2.81 2.67 -10.98
N PHE A 72 -4.13 2.83 -11.01
CA PHE A 72 -5.01 1.98 -11.80
C PHE A 72 -4.82 2.19 -13.31
N GLU A 73 -4.55 3.41 -13.76
CA GLU A 73 -4.20 3.65 -15.16
C GLU A 73 -2.89 2.96 -15.56
N MET A 74 -1.85 3.07 -14.74
CA MET A 74 -0.57 2.39 -14.97
C MET A 74 -0.72 0.88 -14.91
N ALA A 75 -1.54 0.37 -13.99
CA ALA A 75 -1.71 -1.06 -13.74
C ALA A 75 -2.31 -1.83 -14.92
N LYS A 76 -2.84 -1.17 -15.94
CA LYS A 76 -3.33 -1.81 -17.19
C LYS A 76 -2.25 -2.61 -17.91
N ASP A 77 -0.97 -2.25 -17.73
CA ASP A 77 0.18 -2.94 -18.34
C ASP A 77 0.86 -3.94 -17.39
N TYR A 78 0.23 -4.24 -16.24
CA TYR A 78 0.77 -5.10 -15.21
C TYR A 78 -0.17 -6.27 -14.88
N ASP A 79 0.40 -7.33 -14.30
CA ASP A 79 -0.36 -8.49 -13.83
C ASP A 79 -0.82 -8.33 -12.37
N MET A 80 -0.12 -7.49 -11.60
CA MET A 80 -0.41 -7.25 -10.19
C MET A 80 -0.14 -5.80 -9.79
N LEU A 81 -1.09 -5.21 -9.05
CA LEU A 81 -0.94 -3.93 -8.35
C LEU A 81 -0.91 -4.19 -6.85
N VAL A 82 0.14 -3.76 -6.19
CA VAL A 82 0.29 -3.82 -4.73
C VAL A 82 0.25 -2.42 -4.14
N MET A 83 -0.69 -2.17 -3.25
CA MET A 83 -0.89 -0.91 -2.55
C MET A 83 -0.70 -1.12 -1.04
N ASP A 84 0.53 -0.92 -0.57
CA ASP A 84 0.87 -1.02 0.85
C ASP A 84 0.36 0.19 1.62
N GLU A 85 -0.07 -0.01 2.87
CA GLU A 85 -0.70 0.98 3.76
C GLU A 85 -1.99 1.64 3.21
N SER A 86 -2.55 1.14 2.11
CA SER A 86 -3.79 1.68 1.51
C SER A 86 -4.99 1.56 2.47
N VAL A 87 -5.11 0.46 3.18
CA VAL A 87 -6.18 0.23 4.17
C VAL A 87 -6.07 1.23 5.32
N TYR A 88 -4.85 1.54 5.78
CA TYR A 88 -4.67 2.54 6.81
C TYR A 88 -4.93 3.96 6.30
N ALA A 89 -4.61 4.26 5.04
CA ALA A 89 -4.93 5.54 4.41
C ALA A 89 -6.45 5.77 4.34
N ILE A 90 -7.23 4.74 4.01
CA ILE A 90 -8.71 4.78 4.04
C ILE A 90 -9.20 5.06 5.47
N LYS A 91 -8.75 4.26 6.44
CA LYS A 91 -9.14 4.41 7.84
C LYS A 91 -8.85 5.81 8.39
N SER A 92 -7.78 6.42 7.94
CA SER A 92 -7.36 7.77 8.34
C SER A 92 -8.04 8.88 7.54
N ASN A 93 -9.02 8.54 6.69
CA ASN A 93 -9.72 9.48 5.81
C ASN A 93 -8.77 10.26 4.86
N LEU A 94 -7.68 9.60 4.46
CA LEU A 94 -6.66 10.14 3.53
C LEU A 94 -6.72 9.48 2.15
N LEU A 95 -7.60 8.50 1.97
CA LEU A 95 -7.92 7.84 0.71
C LEU A 95 -9.42 7.52 0.69
N ASP A 96 -10.07 7.78 -0.41
CA ASP A 96 -11.50 7.53 -0.59
C ASP A 96 -11.76 6.04 -0.86
N GLU A 97 -12.53 5.41 0.04
CA GLU A 97 -12.87 3.99 -0.04
C GLU A 97 -13.81 3.69 -1.22
N GLU A 98 -14.81 4.55 -1.45
CA GLU A 98 -15.77 4.36 -2.55
C GLU A 98 -15.06 4.41 -3.90
N LYS A 99 -14.16 5.38 -4.04
CA LYS A 99 -13.34 5.52 -5.23
C LYS A 99 -12.46 4.28 -5.47
N LEU A 100 -11.83 3.75 -4.41
CA LEU A 100 -11.05 2.52 -4.51
C LEU A 100 -11.93 1.34 -4.93
N ILE A 101 -13.11 1.17 -4.33
CA ILE A 101 -14.04 0.09 -4.68
C ILE A 101 -14.46 0.20 -6.15
N THR A 102 -14.79 1.39 -6.63
CA THR A 102 -15.10 1.62 -8.05
C THR A 102 -13.97 1.14 -8.96
N HIS A 103 -12.72 1.48 -8.64
CA HIS A 103 -11.57 1.00 -9.40
C HIS A 103 -11.41 -0.53 -9.34
N LEU A 104 -11.70 -1.16 -8.19
CA LEU A 104 -11.63 -2.62 -8.05
C LEU A 104 -12.68 -3.32 -8.91
N GLU A 105 -13.89 -2.75 -9.01
CA GLU A 105 -14.97 -3.28 -9.86
C GLU A 105 -14.67 -3.13 -11.36
N GLU A 106 -14.02 -2.04 -11.74
CA GLU A 106 -13.72 -1.68 -13.13
C GLU A 106 -12.35 -2.22 -13.63
N LYS A 107 -11.52 -2.78 -12.75
CA LYS A 107 -10.19 -3.26 -13.12
C LYS A 107 -10.21 -4.32 -14.20
N PRO A 108 -9.15 -4.46 -15.01
CA PRO A 108 -9.01 -5.59 -15.94
C PRO A 108 -9.13 -6.94 -15.22
N VAL A 109 -9.85 -7.91 -15.83
CA VAL A 109 -10.11 -9.23 -15.25
C VAL A 109 -8.82 -9.97 -14.83
N GLY A 110 -7.73 -9.78 -15.56
CA GLY A 110 -6.43 -10.43 -15.26
C GLY A 110 -5.56 -9.69 -14.23
N LEU A 111 -5.97 -8.51 -13.77
CA LEU A 111 -5.20 -7.73 -12.81
C LEU A 111 -5.49 -8.21 -11.38
N GLU A 112 -4.47 -8.72 -10.71
CA GLU A 112 -4.50 -8.98 -9.27
C GLU A 112 -4.27 -7.67 -8.51
N VAL A 113 -5.08 -7.38 -7.48
CA VAL A 113 -4.88 -6.21 -6.63
C VAL A 113 -4.68 -6.65 -5.19
N VAL A 114 -3.61 -6.15 -4.56
CA VAL A 114 -3.24 -6.47 -3.18
C VAL A 114 -3.26 -5.20 -2.35
N LEU A 115 -4.10 -5.18 -1.33
CA LEU A 115 -4.20 -4.11 -0.36
C LEU A 115 -3.58 -4.57 0.96
N ALA A 116 -2.77 -3.73 1.60
CA ALA A 116 -2.24 -4.01 2.91
C ALA A 116 -2.48 -2.83 3.87
N GLY A 117 -2.53 -3.14 5.16
CA GLY A 117 -2.74 -2.16 6.21
C GLY A 117 -3.52 -2.73 7.40
N ARG A 118 -4.08 -1.85 8.22
CA ARG A 118 -4.74 -2.23 9.48
C ARG A 118 -6.19 -1.80 9.50
N ASN A 119 -7.05 -2.68 10.06
CA ASN A 119 -8.45 -2.41 10.33
C ASN A 119 -9.25 -2.02 9.07
N PRO A 120 -9.37 -2.91 8.07
CA PRO A 120 -10.25 -2.69 6.92
C PRO A 120 -11.71 -2.54 7.37
N SER A 121 -12.50 -1.82 6.59
CA SER A 121 -13.94 -1.80 6.76
C SER A 121 -14.55 -3.15 6.37
N GLN A 122 -15.74 -3.46 6.87
CA GLN A 122 -16.48 -4.64 6.43
C GLN A 122 -16.77 -4.57 4.92
N LYS A 123 -17.10 -3.39 4.42
CA LYS A 123 -17.38 -3.15 3.01
C LYS A 123 -16.18 -3.53 2.12
N LEU A 124 -14.96 -3.11 2.49
CA LEU A 124 -13.75 -3.47 1.74
C LEU A 124 -13.46 -4.99 1.81
N MET A 125 -13.69 -5.62 2.96
CA MET A 125 -13.53 -7.07 3.10
C MET A 125 -14.54 -7.86 2.25
N ASP A 126 -15.76 -7.38 2.13
CA ASP A 126 -16.82 -8.01 1.32
C ASP A 126 -16.51 -7.97 -0.19
N HIS A 127 -15.68 -7.03 -0.65
CA HIS A 127 -15.21 -6.93 -2.03
C HIS A 127 -13.95 -7.75 -2.32
N ALA A 128 -13.31 -8.30 -1.29
CA ALA A 128 -12.08 -9.06 -1.45
C ALA A 128 -12.34 -10.55 -1.69
N ASP A 129 -11.62 -11.15 -2.63
CA ASP A 129 -11.64 -12.62 -2.83
C ASP A 129 -10.87 -13.34 -1.71
N TYR A 130 -9.85 -12.69 -1.14
CA TYR A 130 -9.02 -13.21 -0.05
C TYR A 130 -8.84 -12.16 1.04
N VAL A 131 -9.11 -12.54 2.28
CA VAL A 131 -8.78 -11.74 3.46
C VAL A 131 -7.88 -12.55 4.38
N SER A 132 -6.70 -12.01 4.70
CA SER A 132 -5.76 -12.61 5.65
C SER A 132 -5.54 -11.66 6.81
N GLU A 133 -5.77 -12.14 8.02
CA GLU A 133 -5.50 -11.39 9.25
C GLU A 133 -4.22 -11.91 9.90
N ILE A 134 -3.25 -10.99 10.14
CA ILE A 134 -2.02 -11.31 10.86
C ILE A 134 -2.15 -10.76 12.27
N GLN A 135 -2.28 -11.66 13.25
CA GLN A 135 -2.47 -11.31 14.65
C GLN A 135 -1.13 -11.19 15.39
N LYS A 136 -1.00 -10.12 16.17
CA LYS A 136 0.10 -9.97 17.12
C LYS A 136 -0.13 -10.89 18.32
N VAL A 137 0.44 -12.09 18.30
CA VAL A 137 0.39 -13.02 19.44
C VAL A 137 1.41 -12.62 20.51
N LYS A 138 2.61 -12.17 20.10
CA LYS A 138 3.68 -11.69 20.98
C LYS A 138 4.55 -10.70 20.22
N HIS A 139 4.94 -9.60 20.85
CA HIS A 139 5.80 -8.60 20.23
C HIS A 139 6.81 -8.02 21.22
N PRO A 140 8.09 -7.87 20.84
CA PRO A 140 9.14 -7.31 21.72
C PRO A 140 8.84 -5.90 22.22
N PHE A 141 8.11 -5.10 21.45
CA PHE A 141 7.67 -3.76 21.85
C PHE A 141 6.89 -3.76 23.16
N ASP A 142 6.09 -4.80 23.43
CA ASP A 142 5.32 -4.95 24.67
C ASP A 142 6.23 -5.14 25.90
N HIS A 143 7.51 -5.39 25.68
CA HIS A 143 8.56 -5.53 26.68
C HIS A 143 9.62 -4.40 26.60
N GLY A 144 9.29 -3.28 25.95
CA GLY A 144 10.15 -2.09 25.88
C GLY A 144 11.29 -2.17 24.86
N VAL A 145 11.28 -3.15 23.95
CA VAL A 145 12.28 -3.23 22.87
C VAL A 145 11.86 -2.30 21.73
N SER A 146 12.70 -1.33 21.41
CA SER A 146 12.49 -0.41 20.29
C SER A 146 12.63 -1.10 18.94
N SER A 147 12.03 -0.50 17.89
CA SER A 147 12.15 -0.99 16.51
C SER A 147 13.60 -1.01 16.04
N ARG A 148 13.99 -2.07 15.34
CA ARG A 148 15.35 -2.33 14.87
C ARG A 148 15.41 -2.25 13.34
N VAL A 149 16.48 -1.64 12.82
CA VAL A 149 16.71 -1.54 11.37
C VAL A 149 16.84 -2.94 10.76
N GLY A 150 16.12 -3.19 9.68
CA GLY A 150 16.12 -4.46 8.95
C GLY A 150 15.26 -5.57 9.58
N ILE A 151 14.60 -5.30 10.73
CA ILE A 151 13.66 -6.22 11.39
C ILE A 151 12.27 -5.62 11.43
N GLU A 152 12.06 -4.55 12.20
CA GLU A 152 10.78 -3.84 12.27
C GLU A 152 10.76 -2.53 11.43
N LEU A 153 11.95 -2.05 10.99
CA LEU A 153 12.14 -0.86 10.16
C LEU A 153 12.87 -1.18 8.86
#